data_4f964b39b4cfa342c9ecbb17b8192328
#
_entry.id   4f964b39b4cfa342c9ecbb17b8192328
#
_cell.length_a   1.000
_cell.length_b   1.000
_cell.length_c   1.000
_cell.angle_alpha   90.00
_cell.angle_beta   90.00
_cell.angle_gamma   90.00
#
_symmetry.space_group_name_H-M   'P 1'
#
loop_
_entity.id
_entity.type
_entity.pdbx_description
1 polymer ?
#
loop_
_entity_poly.entity_id
_entity_poly.type
_entity_poly.pdbx_seq_one_letter_code
_entity_poly.pdbx_strand_id
1 'polypeptide(L)'
;MATFASVRSANRSARSADRAARIAERSLLAGQRPLLVTSRLEDPEQKVEFTEGNRVPVQGGRATLEVTAEVVYAALLVRNAGPGLTVLLGWQLVAGLPRERVHPPLEEFTSQIRDIYVAPGENAAWQGALRDPAETRFKAVTAAHDAGDPLMLSLLHGDREGGQQVISQFAFRRGDGDTWLALVARHFKRGPSRPAADRRPGAATSRMPDTPDL
;
A
#
# COMPACT_ATOMS: atom_id res chain seq x y z
N MET A 1 -26.19 -28.24 -44.04
CA MET A 1 -25.45 -26.97 -43.95
C MET A 1 -25.85 -26.05 -42.80
N ALA A 2 -26.87 -26.32 -42.02
CA ALA A 2 -27.35 -25.46 -40.93
C ALA A 2 -26.56 -25.51 -39.63
N THR A 3 -25.79 -26.60 -39.37
CA THR A 3 -25.09 -26.87 -38.11
C THR A 3 -23.84 -25.98 -37.87
N PHE A 4 -23.11 -25.60 -38.91
CA PHE A 4 -21.92 -24.78 -38.78
C PHE A 4 -22.23 -23.30 -38.47
N ALA A 5 -23.34 -22.77 -38.91
CA ALA A 5 -23.76 -21.40 -38.64
C ALA A 5 -24.19 -21.23 -37.16
N SER A 6 -24.86 -22.24 -36.59
CA SER A 6 -25.27 -22.21 -35.19
C SER A 6 -24.10 -22.29 -34.21
N VAL A 7 -23.08 -23.11 -34.48
CA VAL A 7 -21.85 -23.22 -33.64
C VAL A 7 -21.08 -21.92 -33.65
N ARG A 8 -20.93 -21.26 -34.81
CA ARG A 8 -20.25 -19.96 -34.90
C ARG A 8 -21.01 -18.85 -34.15
N SER A 9 -22.35 -18.85 -34.22
CA SER A 9 -23.18 -17.91 -33.48
C SER A 9 -23.06 -18.15 -31.97
N ALA A 10 -23.15 -19.39 -31.49
CA ALA A 10 -22.97 -19.76 -30.08
C ALA A 10 -21.58 -19.34 -29.54
N ASN A 11 -20.51 -19.59 -30.27
CA ASN A 11 -19.17 -19.18 -29.87
C ASN A 11 -19.00 -17.66 -29.82
N ARG A 12 -19.66 -16.92 -30.72
CA ARG A 12 -19.65 -15.44 -30.68
C ARG A 12 -20.42 -14.92 -29.47
N SER A 13 -21.57 -15.48 -29.17
CA SER A 13 -22.38 -15.14 -28.00
C SER A 13 -21.65 -15.45 -26.70
N ALA A 14 -21.01 -16.62 -26.59
CA ALA A 14 -20.18 -16.97 -25.43
C ALA A 14 -19.03 -15.97 -25.20
N ARG A 15 -18.30 -15.61 -26.25
CA ARG A 15 -17.20 -14.62 -26.15
C ARG A 15 -17.71 -13.22 -25.77
N SER A 16 -18.91 -12.82 -26.22
CA SER A 16 -19.50 -11.54 -25.85
C SER A 16 -19.98 -11.55 -24.39
N ALA A 17 -20.56 -12.66 -23.92
CA ALA A 17 -20.93 -12.84 -22.51
C ALA A 17 -19.70 -12.81 -21.59
N ASP A 18 -18.60 -13.50 -21.94
CA ASP A 18 -17.35 -13.46 -21.18
C ASP A 18 -16.76 -12.03 -21.07
N ARG A 19 -16.83 -11.28 -22.17
CA ARG A 19 -16.37 -9.88 -22.16
C ARG A 19 -17.24 -9.00 -21.27
N ALA A 20 -18.57 -9.15 -21.35
CA ALA A 20 -19.50 -8.41 -20.52
C ALA A 20 -19.32 -8.73 -19.03
N ALA A 21 -19.14 -10.01 -18.67
CA ALA A 21 -18.85 -10.44 -17.31
C ALA A 21 -17.56 -9.81 -16.77
N ARG A 22 -16.46 -9.84 -17.56
CA ARG A 22 -15.19 -9.21 -17.15
C ARG A 22 -15.29 -7.69 -17.00
N ILE A 23 -16.09 -7.03 -17.84
CA ILE A 23 -16.31 -5.58 -17.71
C ILE A 23 -17.11 -5.29 -16.44
N ALA A 24 -18.17 -6.05 -16.17
CA ALA A 24 -19.00 -5.91 -14.98
C ALA A 24 -18.17 -6.14 -13.69
N GLU A 25 -17.35 -7.20 -13.67
CA GLU A 25 -16.42 -7.48 -12.56
C GLU A 25 -15.45 -6.33 -12.34
N ARG A 26 -14.79 -5.83 -13.39
CA ARG A 26 -13.87 -4.70 -13.29
C ARG A 26 -14.56 -3.42 -12.82
N SER A 27 -15.79 -3.19 -13.24
CA SER A 27 -16.57 -2.04 -12.80
C SER A 27 -16.94 -2.15 -11.33
N LEU A 28 -17.34 -3.34 -10.87
CA LEU A 28 -17.64 -3.62 -9.47
C LEU A 28 -16.39 -3.39 -8.60
N LEU A 29 -15.27 -3.99 -8.97
CA LEU A 29 -14.00 -3.82 -8.26
C LEU A 29 -13.53 -2.35 -8.25
N ALA A 30 -13.69 -1.63 -9.36
CA ALA A 30 -13.38 -0.20 -9.42
C ALA A 30 -14.29 0.62 -8.49
N GLY A 31 -15.57 0.25 -8.39
CA GLY A 31 -16.55 0.88 -7.50
C GLY A 31 -16.34 0.58 -6.01
N GLN A 32 -15.54 -0.42 -5.68
CA GLN A 32 -15.22 -0.80 -4.28
C GLN A 32 -13.77 -0.50 -3.89
N ARG A 33 -13.09 0.35 -4.66
CA ARG A 33 -11.67 0.60 -4.40
C ARG A 33 -11.44 1.39 -3.11
N PRO A 34 -10.62 0.85 -2.17
CA PRO A 34 -10.21 1.59 -0.99
C PRO A 34 -9.28 2.75 -1.38
N LEU A 35 -9.39 3.86 -0.68
CA LEU A 35 -8.53 5.04 -0.88
C LEU A 35 -8.22 5.68 0.47
N LEU A 36 -6.98 5.59 0.92
CA LEU A 36 -6.55 6.22 2.16
C LEU A 36 -6.07 7.64 1.92
N VAL A 37 -6.59 8.55 2.72
CA VAL A 37 -6.15 9.94 2.80
C VAL A 37 -5.82 10.27 4.26
N THR A 38 -5.21 11.42 4.54
CA THR A 38 -5.10 11.92 5.91
C THR A 38 -6.49 12.21 6.46
N SER A 39 -6.68 12.02 7.77
CA SER A 39 -7.85 12.52 8.49
C SER A 39 -7.93 14.04 8.39
N ARG A 40 -9.05 14.63 8.78
CA ARG A 40 -9.25 16.08 8.74
C ARG A 40 -8.58 16.73 9.95
N LEU A 41 -8.22 18.01 9.82
CA LEU A 41 -7.63 18.78 10.92
C LEU A 41 -8.55 18.91 12.13
N GLU A 42 -9.86 18.95 11.87
CA GLU A 42 -10.91 19.04 12.90
C GLU A 42 -11.27 17.68 13.52
N ASP A 43 -10.75 16.56 13.01
CA ASP A 43 -11.01 15.25 13.59
C ASP A 43 -10.41 15.18 15.02
N PRO A 44 -11.10 14.56 15.98
CA PRO A 44 -10.64 14.50 17.35
C PRO A 44 -9.31 13.75 17.47
N GLU A 45 -8.50 14.22 18.43
CA GLU A 45 -7.27 13.54 18.81
C GLU A 45 -7.56 12.11 19.27
N GLN A 46 -6.73 11.18 18.83
CA GLN A 46 -6.74 9.79 19.29
C GLN A 46 -5.43 9.47 20.01
N LYS A 47 -5.50 8.62 21.04
CA LYS A 47 -4.31 8.10 21.71
C LYS A 47 -3.98 6.73 21.15
N VAL A 48 -2.75 6.59 20.69
CA VAL A 48 -2.23 5.35 20.11
C VAL A 48 -1.25 4.74 21.10
N GLU A 49 -1.42 3.47 21.42
CA GLU A 49 -0.55 2.73 22.33
C GLU A 49 0.33 1.77 21.54
N PHE A 50 1.63 1.88 21.71
CA PHE A 50 2.62 0.95 21.15
C PHE A 50 2.83 -0.24 22.06
N THR A 51 3.45 -1.28 21.52
CA THR A 51 3.64 -2.57 22.21
C THR A 51 4.39 -2.44 23.54
N GLU A 52 5.27 -1.45 23.64
CA GLU A 52 6.07 -1.14 24.82
C GLU A 52 5.29 -0.34 25.87
N GLY A 53 4.01 -0.06 25.65
CA GLY A 53 3.17 0.74 26.53
C GLY A 53 3.32 2.25 26.32
N ASN A 54 4.17 2.68 25.39
CA ASN A 54 4.26 4.11 25.03
C ASN A 54 2.95 4.56 24.38
N ARG A 55 2.40 5.69 24.83
CA ARG A 55 1.15 6.29 24.35
C ARG A 55 1.40 7.65 23.76
N VAL A 56 1.13 7.77 22.48
CA VAL A 56 1.29 9.04 21.77
C VAL A 56 -0.04 9.62 21.32
N PRO A 57 -0.26 10.93 21.46
CA PRO A 57 -1.43 11.60 20.92
C PRO A 57 -1.25 11.77 19.40
N VAL A 58 -2.31 11.51 18.63
CA VAL A 58 -2.33 11.71 17.19
C VAL A 58 -3.48 12.63 16.84
N GLN A 59 -3.16 13.82 16.36
CA GLN A 59 -4.13 14.82 15.94
C GLN A 59 -4.56 14.61 14.49
N GLY A 60 -5.77 15.03 14.17
CA GLY A 60 -6.28 15.02 12.80
C GLY A 60 -5.37 15.79 11.84
N GLY A 61 -5.18 15.26 10.63
CA GLY A 61 -4.34 15.85 9.58
C GLY A 61 -2.87 15.99 9.90
N ARG A 62 -2.41 15.47 11.04
CA ARG A 62 -1.03 15.56 11.52
C ARG A 62 -0.43 14.16 11.67
N ALA A 63 0.90 14.09 11.61
CA ALA A 63 1.67 12.93 12.01
C ALA A 63 2.27 13.19 13.39
N THR A 64 2.39 12.13 14.18
CA THR A 64 3.18 12.13 15.40
C THR A 64 4.47 11.34 15.14
N LEU A 65 5.60 11.98 15.46
CA LEU A 65 6.93 11.37 15.41
C LEU A 65 7.58 11.60 16.76
N GLU A 66 8.00 10.52 17.39
CA GLU A 66 8.74 10.56 18.65
C GLU A 66 10.00 9.74 18.48
N VAL A 67 11.14 10.40 18.60
CA VAL A 67 12.47 9.80 18.35
C VAL A 67 13.21 9.68 19.66
N THR A 68 13.63 8.47 19.97
CA THR A 68 14.53 8.15 21.09
C THR A 68 15.83 7.55 20.57
N ALA A 69 16.79 7.30 21.45
CA ALA A 69 18.03 6.62 21.06
C ALA A 69 17.81 5.18 20.54
N GLU A 70 16.71 4.54 20.94
CA GLU A 70 16.45 3.12 20.68
C GLU A 70 15.28 2.89 19.71
N VAL A 71 14.30 3.80 19.67
CA VAL A 71 13.07 3.61 18.91
C VAL A 71 12.62 4.91 18.26
N VAL A 72 12.18 4.83 17.01
CA VAL A 72 11.42 5.88 16.33
C VAL A 72 9.97 5.44 16.27
N TYR A 73 9.10 6.11 17.01
CA TYR A 73 7.65 5.91 16.94
C TYR A 73 7.04 6.85 15.90
N ALA A 74 6.17 6.33 15.07
CA ALA A 74 5.42 7.12 14.09
C ALA A 74 3.95 6.72 14.11
N ALA A 75 3.06 7.71 14.08
CA ALA A 75 1.62 7.47 14.01
C ALA A 75 0.93 8.52 13.14
N LEU A 76 -0.18 8.13 12.52
CA LEU A 76 -0.98 8.96 11.63
C LEU A 76 -2.45 8.55 11.69
N LEU A 77 -3.36 9.51 11.80
CA LEU A 77 -4.77 9.27 11.55
C LEU A 77 -5.04 9.27 10.05
N VAL A 78 -5.46 8.12 9.53
CA VAL A 78 -5.87 7.95 8.13
C VAL A 78 -7.39 7.85 8.04
N ARG A 79 -7.96 8.33 6.94
CA ARG A 79 -9.37 8.20 6.61
C ARG A 79 -9.52 7.43 5.30
N ASN A 80 -10.48 6.52 5.26
CA ASN A 80 -10.85 5.86 4.02
C ASN A 80 -11.84 6.74 3.24
N ALA A 81 -11.35 7.42 2.20
CA ALA A 81 -12.18 8.21 1.29
C ALA A 81 -12.76 7.39 0.14
N GLY A 82 -12.41 6.10 0.05
CA GLY A 82 -12.95 5.18 -0.94
C GLY A 82 -14.23 4.50 -0.45
N PRO A 83 -15.00 3.87 -1.37
CA PRO A 83 -16.26 3.21 -1.03
C PRO A 83 -16.08 1.77 -0.50
N GLY A 84 -14.90 1.17 -0.63
CA GLY A 84 -14.61 -0.18 -0.15
C GLY A 84 -13.96 -0.22 1.22
N LEU A 85 -14.12 -1.32 1.96
CA LEU A 85 -13.39 -1.56 3.19
C LEU A 85 -11.88 -1.64 2.90
N THR A 86 -11.09 -0.94 3.70
CA THR A 86 -9.63 -0.94 3.61
C THR A 86 -9.03 -1.81 4.72
N VAL A 87 -8.04 -2.63 4.36
CA VAL A 87 -7.19 -3.35 5.31
C VAL A 87 -5.75 -2.87 5.14
N LEU A 88 -5.12 -2.42 6.21
CA LEU A 88 -3.71 -2.05 6.22
C LEU A 88 -2.86 -3.32 6.29
N LEU A 89 -1.95 -3.49 5.33
CA LEU A 89 -1.13 -4.69 5.16
C LEU A 89 0.32 -4.48 5.57
N GLY A 90 0.85 -3.29 5.32
CA GLY A 90 2.24 -3.00 5.62
C GLY A 90 2.56 -1.51 5.48
N TRP A 91 3.77 -1.15 5.88
CA TRP A 91 4.22 0.23 5.87
C TRP A 91 5.73 0.35 5.64
N GLN A 92 6.14 1.51 5.15
CA GLN A 92 7.53 1.90 5.04
C GLN A 92 7.64 3.39 5.39
N LEU A 93 8.58 3.74 6.27
CA LEU A 93 8.92 5.13 6.59
C LEU A 93 10.37 5.39 6.18
N VAL A 94 10.61 6.41 5.37
CA VAL A 94 11.95 6.77 4.87
C VAL A 94 12.19 8.26 4.96
N ALA A 95 13.45 8.65 5.02
CA ALA A 95 13.89 10.03 4.96
C ALA A 95 13.75 10.60 3.53
N GLY A 96 13.34 11.85 3.43
CA GLY A 96 13.22 12.59 2.19
C GLY A 96 11.94 12.29 1.40
N LEU A 97 11.76 13.05 0.34
CA LEU A 97 10.64 12.87 -0.61
C LEU A 97 11.19 12.35 -1.93
N PRO A 98 10.86 11.11 -2.34
CA PRO A 98 11.30 10.55 -3.61
C PRO A 98 10.88 11.46 -4.78
N ARG A 99 11.84 11.84 -5.62
CA ARG A 99 11.60 12.68 -6.81
C ARG A 99 10.90 11.90 -7.90
N GLU A 100 11.22 10.64 -8.03
CA GLU A 100 10.66 9.76 -9.05
C GLU A 100 9.28 9.27 -8.67
N ARG A 101 8.46 9.00 -9.69
CA ARG A 101 7.10 8.49 -9.53
C ARG A 101 7.10 6.95 -9.44
N VAL A 102 7.95 6.42 -8.57
CA VAL A 102 8.11 4.99 -8.36
C VAL A 102 7.62 4.64 -6.95
N HIS A 103 6.89 3.55 -6.83
CA HIS A 103 6.53 3.01 -5.52
C HIS A 103 7.67 2.15 -4.98
N PRO A 104 7.87 2.06 -3.65
CA PRO A 104 8.84 1.16 -3.06
C PRO A 104 8.56 -0.31 -3.44
N PRO A 105 9.60 -1.15 -3.54
CA PRO A 105 9.46 -2.60 -3.63
C PRO A 105 8.69 -3.14 -2.43
N LEU A 106 7.91 -4.22 -2.62
CA LEU A 106 7.11 -4.78 -1.51
C LEU A 106 7.97 -5.37 -0.40
N GLU A 107 9.14 -5.83 -0.74
CA GLU A 107 10.13 -6.43 0.16
C GLU A 107 10.63 -5.44 1.21
N GLU A 108 10.51 -4.14 0.92
CA GLU A 108 10.90 -3.06 1.83
C GLU A 108 9.80 -2.66 2.82
N PHE A 109 8.59 -3.23 2.66
CA PHE A 109 7.51 -2.96 3.59
C PHE A 109 7.62 -3.82 4.85
N THR A 110 7.52 -3.18 5.99
CA THR A 110 7.30 -3.85 7.27
C THR A 110 5.84 -4.27 7.36
N SER A 111 5.58 -5.54 7.63
CA SER A 111 4.21 -6.05 7.80
C SER A 111 3.53 -5.39 8.99
N GLN A 112 2.23 -5.15 8.87
CA GLN A 112 1.42 -4.68 9.99
C GLN A 112 1.32 -5.80 11.06
N ILE A 113 1.52 -5.46 12.34
CA ILE A 113 1.48 -6.43 13.45
C ILE A 113 0.07 -6.96 13.67
N ARG A 114 -0.94 -6.12 13.40
CA ARG A 114 -2.36 -6.46 13.52
C ARG A 114 -3.11 -5.91 12.32
N ASP A 115 -4.18 -6.58 11.94
CA ASP A 115 -5.08 -6.05 10.92
C ASP A 115 -5.76 -4.78 11.41
N ILE A 116 -5.66 -3.71 10.62
CA ILE A 116 -6.36 -2.46 10.83
C ILE A 116 -7.38 -2.32 9.70
N TYR A 117 -8.65 -2.38 10.06
CA TYR A 117 -9.76 -2.23 9.13
C TYR A 117 -10.28 -0.79 9.19
N VAL A 118 -10.46 -0.17 8.02
CA VAL A 118 -10.99 1.18 7.91
C VAL A 118 -12.22 1.15 7.00
N ALA A 119 -13.40 1.31 7.59
CA ALA A 119 -14.65 1.36 6.83
C ALA A 119 -14.72 2.62 5.94
N PRO A 120 -15.55 2.63 4.88
CA PRO A 120 -15.77 3.82 4.06
C PRO A 120 -16.18 5.04 4.90
N GLY A 121 -15.45 6.14 4.72
CA GLY A 121 -15.69 7.39 5.45
C GLY A 121 -15.09 7.47 6.85
N GLU A 122 -14.70 6.33 7.44
CA GLU A 122 -14.19 6.25 8.81
C GLU A 122 -12.70 6.56 8.90
N ASN A 123 -12.27 6.93 10.12
CA ASN A 123 -10.89 7.15 10.50
C ASN A 123 -10.31 5.95 11.23
N ALA A 124 -9.01 5.70 11.06
CA ALA A 124 -8.26 4.77 11.88
C ALA A 124 -6.86 5.32 12.18
N ALA A 125 -6.29 4.93 13.30
CA ALA A 125 -4.92 5.24 13.62
C ALA A 125 -4.00 4.16 13.03
N TRP A 126 -3.10 4.57 12.15
CA TRP A 126 -1.93 3.80 11.79
C TRP A 126 -0.79 4.10 12.75
N GLN A 127 -0.02 3.09 13.10
CA GLN A 127 1.21 3.22 13.91
C GLN A 127 2.29 2.28 13.39
N GLY A 128 3.54 2.74 13.50
CA GLY A 128 4.73 1.97 13.18
C GLY A 128 5.90 2.39 14.04
N ALA A 129 6.87 1.49 14.26
CA ALA A 129 8.06 1.82 15.00
C ALA A 129 9.29 1.16 14.38
N LEU A 130 10.38 1.94 14.25
CA LEU A 130 11.70 1.44 13.91
C LEU A 130 12.43 1.16 15.22
N ARG A 131 12.90 -0.08 15.41
CA ARG A 131 13.46 -0.55 16.71
C ARG A 131 14.90 -1.00 16.64
N ASP A 132 15.54 -0.90 15.49
CA ASP A 132 16.94 -1.26 15.34
C ASP A 132 17.78 -0.02 15.02
N PRO A 133 18.49 0.56 16.01
CA PRO A 133 19.37 1.72 15.80
C PRO A 133 20.54 1.44 14.84
N ALA A 134 20.89 0.16 14.61
CA ALA A 134 21.93 -0.19 13.65
C ALA A 134 21.44 -0.10 12.20
N GLU A 135 20.12 -0.22 11.97
CA GLU A 135 19.53 -0.18 10.65
C GLU A 135 19.75 1.16 9.96
N THR A 136 20.13 1.14 8.68
CA THR A 136 20.34 2.35 7.88
C THR A 136 19.10 3.25 7.84
N ARG A 137 17.92 2.65 7.77
CA ARG A 137 16.64 3.37 7.74
C ARG A 137 16.37 4.11 9.05
N PHE A 138 16.65 3.50 10.20
CA PHE A 138 16.54 4.13 11.50
C PHE A 138 17.40 5.40 11.56
N LYS A 139 18.71 5.27 11.23
CA LYS A 139 19.65 6.40 11.24
C LYS A 139 19.23 7.53 10.31
N ALA A 140 18.77 7.18 9.10
CA ALA A 140 18.34 8.17 8.12
C ALA A 140 17.08 8.92 8.59
N VAL A 141 16.11 8.22 9.17
CA VAL A 141 14.86 8.82 9.67
C VAL A 141 15.16 9.71 10.89
N THR A 142 16.00 9.27 11.82
CA THR A 142 16.43 10.08 12.97
C THR A 142 17.15 11.35 12.52
N ALA A 143 18.11 11.25 11.62
CA ALA A 143 18.83 12.40 11.10
C ALA A 143 17.93 13.41 10.40
N ALA A 144 16.97 12.92 9.60
CA ALA A 144 16.00 13.76 8.93
C ALA A 144 15.03 14.43 9.92
N HIS A 145 14.61 13.71 10.98
CA HIS A 145 13.77 14.26 12.04
C HIS A 145 14.50 15.43 12.75
N ASP A 146 15.75 15.23 13.15
CA ASP A 146 16.55 16.23 13.87
C ASP A 146 16.84 17.47 13.00
N ALA A 147 17.05 17.27 11.69
CA ALA A 147 17.23 18.35 10.73
C ALA A 147 15.90 19.06 10.36
N GLY A 148 14.75 18.49 10.71
CA GLY A 148 13.45 18.99 10.27
C GLY A 148 13.17 18.71 8.78
N ASP A 149 13.92 17.78 8.20
CA ASP A 149 13.76 17.37 6.82
C ASP A 149 12.49 16.51 6.63
N PRO A 150 11.86 16.55 5.45
CA PRO A 150 10.65 15.80 5.21
C PRO A 150 10.89 14.28 5.25
N LEU A 151 9.84 13.55 5.66
CA LEU A 151 9.81 12.09 5.66
C LEU A 151 8.68 11.61 4.73
N MET A 152 8.82 10.40 4.19
CA MET A 152 7.78 9.75 3.39
C MET A 152 7.31 8.47 4.08
N LEU A 153 6.02 8.42 4.40
CA LEU A 153 5.34 7.21 4.81
C LEU A 153 4.63 6.60 3.60
N SER A 154 4.90 5.34 3.32
CA SER A 154 4.15 4.54 2.34
C SER A 154 3.32 3.50 3.08
N LEU A 155 2.01 3.49 2.89
CA LEU A 155 1.08 2.48 3.43
C LEU A 155 0.63 1.56 2.30
N LEU A 156 0.93 0.28 2.44
CA LEU A 156 0.35 -0.77 1.62
C LEU A 156 -0.99 -1.18 2.23
N HIS A 157 -2.03 -1.09 1.46
CA HIS A 157 -3.38 -1.47 1.87
C HIS A 157 -4.16 -2.09 0.72
N GLY A 158 -5.26 -2.76 1.02
CA GLY A 158 -6.07 -3.41 0.02
C GLY A 158 -7.49 -3.67 0.50
N ASP A 159 -8.27 -4.37 -0.34
CA ASP A 159 -9.53 -4.95 0.05
C ASP A 159 -9.29 -6.21 0.92
N ARG A 160 -10.35 -6.66 1.59
CA ARG A 160 -10.29 -7.83 2.47
C ARG A 160 -9.93 -9.13 1.72
N GLU A 161 -10.31 -9.22 0.46
CA GLU A 161 -10.09 -10.40 -0.38
C GLU A 161 -8.71 -10.42 -1.05
N GLY A 162 -7.92 -9.33 -0.92
CA GLY A 162 -6.58 -9.22 -1.51
C GLY A 162 -6.59 -9.04 -3.03
N GLY A 163 -7.76 -8.78 -3.64
CA GLY A 163 -7.92 -8.58 -5.07
C GLY A 163 -7.43 -7.22 -5.55
N GLN A 164 -7.43 -6.23 -4.68
CA GLN A 164 -6.97 -4.88 -4.97
C GLN A 164 -5.94 -4.43 -3.93
N GLN A 165 -4.77 -4.01 -4.40
CA GLN A 165 -3.76 -3.41 -3.55
C GLN A 165 -3.46 -1.99 -4.01
N VAL A 166 -3.23 -1.11 -3.05
CA VAL A 166 -2.87 0.29 -3.24
C VAL A 166 -1.72 0.64 -2.31
N ILE A 167 -0.76 1.40 -2.80
CA ILE A 167 0.23 2.06 -1.95
C ILE A 167 -0.14 3.53 -1.89
N SER A 168 -0.49 4.02 -0.71
CA SER A 168 -0.73 5.43 -0.45
C SER A 168 0.50 6.03 0.22
N GLN A 169 1.03 7.10 -0.35
CA GLN A 169 2.18 7.82 0.18
C GLN A 169 1.75 9.12 0.85
N PHE A 170 2.30 9.35 2.04
CA PHE A 170 2.07 10.53 2.86
C PHE A 170 3.40 11.22 3.13
N ALA A 171 3.50 12.48 2.75
CA ALA A 171 4.64 13.31 3.07
C ALA A 171 4.45 13.91 4.47
N PHE A 172 5.40 13.69 5.36
CA PHE A 172 5.48 14.35 6.66
C PHE A 172 6.41 15.55 6.52
N ARG A 173 5.92 16.71 6.86
CA ARG A 173 6.67 17.97 6.82
C ARG A 173 6.60 18.64 8.17
N ARG A 174 7.71 19.17 8.63
CA ARG A 174 7.75 19.95 9.85
C ARG A 174 6.85 21.18 9.68
N GLY A 175 5.94 21.37 10.63
CA GLY A 175 5.08 22.53 10.77
C GLY A 175 5.65 23.48 11.82
N ASP A 176 4.79 24.28 12.44
CA ASP A 176 5.18 25.17 13.50
C ASP A 176 5.52 24.39 14.79
N GLY A 177 6.63 24.74 15.41
CA GLY A 177 7.15 24.05 16.60
C GLY A 177 7.56 22.60 16.29
N ASP A 178 7.17 21.66 17.16
CA ASP A 178 7.47 20.21 17.02
C ASP A 178 6.35 19.44 16.33
N THR A 179 5.46 20.12 15.61
CA THR A 179 4.38 19.45 14.89
C THR A 179 4.82 18.93 13.52
N TRP A 180 4.23 17.82 13.09
CA TRP A 180 4.41 17.28 11.75
C TRP A 180 3.08 17.27 11.01
N LEU A 181 3.04 17.98 9.88
CA LEU A 181 1.90 17.96 8.96
C LEU A 181 1.99 16.73 8.08
N ALA A 182 0.88 16.02 7.92
CA ALA A 182 0.77 14.89 7.03
C ALA A 182 -0.03 15.28 5.78
N LEU A 183 0.55 15.09 4.62
CA LEU A 183 -0.05 15.43 3.33
C LEU A 183 -0.07 14.20 2.43
N VAL A 184 -1.20 13.96 1.76
CA VAL A 184 -1.25 12.92 0.72
C VAL A 184 -0.33 13.32 -0.42
N ALA A 185 0.65 12.49 -0.72
CA ALA A 185 1.57 12.70 -1.82
C ALA A 185 1.11 11.98 -3.09
N ARG A 186 0.83 10.68 -3.00
CA ARG A 186 0.52 9.84 -4.18
C ARG A 186 -0.24 8.58 -3.79
N HIS A 187 -0.90 8.00 -4.81
CA HIS A 187 -1.49 6.66 -4.75
C HIS A 187 -1.01 5.84 -5.95
N PHE A 188 -0.52 4.64 -5.70
CA PHE A 188 -0.13 3.69 -6.72
C PHE A 188 -1.08 2.50 -6.67
N LYS A 189 -1.73 2.20 -7.79
CA LYS A 189 -2.56 1.01 -7.95
C LYS A 189 -1.67 -0.18 -8.27
N ARG A 190 -1.90 -1.27 -7.59
CA ARG A 190 -1.33 -2.57 -7.95
C ARG A 190 -2.44 -3.45 -8.47
N GLY A 191 -2.17 -4.16 -9.57
CA GLY A 191 -3.07 -5.20 -10.05
C GLY A 191 -3.15 -6.35 -9.05
N PRO A 192 -4.13 -7.26 -9.20
CA PRO A 192 -4.24 -8.43 -8.34
C PRO A 192 -2.91 -9.17 -8.29
N SER A 193 -2.46 -9.51 -7.09
CA SER A 193 -1.29 -10.36 -6.90
C SER A 193 -1.60 -11.71 -7.55
N ARG A 194 -0.88 -12.07 -8.61
CA ARG A 194 -1.04 -13.38 -9.25
C ARG A 194 -0.63 -14.43 -8.22
N PRO A 195 -1.52 -15.36 -7.83
CA PRO A 195 -1.15 -16.38 -6.86
C PRO A 195 0.08 -17.13 -7.36
N ALA A 196 1.00 -17.43 -6.43
CA ALA A 196 2.30 -18.06 -6.73
C ALA A 196 2.17 -19.44 -7.41
N ALA A 197 0.99 -20.05 -7.41
CA ALA A 197 0.70 -21.36 -8.00
C ALA A 197 0.73 -21.41 -9.54
N ASP A 198 0.76 -20.29 -10.25
CA ASP A 198 0.74 -20.27 -11.72
C ASP A 198 2.10 -19.91 -12.36
N ARG A 199 3.19 -20.07 -11.61
CA ARG A 199 4.53 -20.11 -12.22
C ARG A 199 4.76 -21.50 -12.79
N ARG A 200 4.28 -21.76 -13.99
CA ARG A 200 4.75 -22.91 -14.78
C ARG A 200 6.27 -22.81 -14.87
N PRO A 201 7.04 -23.86 -14.49
CA PRO A 201 8.47 -23.88 -14.72
C PRO A 201 8.69 -23.70 -16.22
N GLY A 202 9.49 -22.70 -16.59
CA GLY A 202 9.81 -22.39 -17.98
C GLY A 202 10.27 -23.63 -18.71
N ALA A 203 9.70 -23.87 -19.88
CA ALA A 203 10.18 -24.89 -20.83
C ALA A 203 11.67 -24.65 -21.04
N ALA A 204 12.48 -25.56 -20.53
CA ALA A 204 13.89 -25.63 -20.87
C ALA A 204 13.99 -25.89 -22.38
N THR A 205 14.39 -24.90 -23.14
CA THR A 205 14.81 -25.05 -24.51
C THR A 205 16.08 -25.93 -24.50
N SER A 206 15.91 -27.22 -24.74
CA SER A 206 17.02 -28.13 -25.01
C SER A 206 17.67 -27.69 -26.34
N ARG A 207 18.80 -27.02 -26.24
CA ARG A 207 19.70 -26.81 -27.35
C ARG A 207 20.35 -28.15 -27.66
N MET A 208 20.02 -28.71 -28.78
CA MET A 208 20.75 -29.87 -29.37
C MET A 208 22.22 -29.47 -29.64
N PRO A 209 23.21 -30.29 -29.28
CA PRO A 209 24.58 -30.04 -29.67
C PRO A 209 24.75 -30.31 -31.14
N ASP A 210 25.37 -29.37 -31.87
CA ASP A 210 25.85 -29.54 -33.24
C ASP A 210 26.91 -30.63 -33.27
N THR A 211 26.68 -31.58 -34.14
CA THR A 211 27.65 -32.65 -34.51
C THR A 211 28.68 -32.04 -35.46
N PRO A 212 30.00 -32.20 -35.24
CA PRO A 212 30.98 -31.80 -36.25
C PRO A 212 31.09 -32.86 -37.31
N ASP A 213 30.91 -32.42 -38.56
CA ASP A 213 31.25 -33.22 -39.76
C ASP A 213 32.76 -33.38 -39.90
N LEU A 214 33.15 -34.64 -40.22
CA LEU A 214 34.47 -35.05 -40.66
C LEU A 214 34.73 -34.69 -42.13
#